data_f6cc35dfe3a001277293129d65ac4827
#
_entry.id   f6cc35dfe3a001277293129d65ac4827
#
_cell.length_a   1.000
_cell.length_b   1.000
_cell.length_c   1.000
_cell.angle_alpha   90.00
_cell.angle_beta   90.00
_cell.angle_gamma   90.00
#
_symmetry.space_group_name_H-M   'P 1'
#
loop_
_entity.id
_entity.type
_entity.pdbx_description
1 polymer ?
#
loop_
_entity_poly.entity_id
_entity_poly.type
_entity_poly.pdbx_seq_one_letter_code
_entity_poly.pdbx_strand_id
1 'polypeptide(L)'
;MTASRTPHFLGPSGRPEIMVIFGSTLTVISILCIVTFLLIREHAYAQQIATRSATTIAQLIDADVLRTVELYDLTLQGLIAAAQRDDLKQVSPQIRHLALFDRSTTARYKGDILLLDKHGDVLADSSLIEPKPGNFADRDYFLAHVFNRDTGMFISRPFKPRCDCDDSDQWRISFSRRISSPTGEFLGVAVASMRMSYFDQLFNSLDIGTGSTLGIINNDGILLAQKPYREPHSIGKSFSSRPNVVRMLQERNGTFESVSSVDHQRRLYTFTRVGNLPLTVIVALSVDEVFATWNRTAYVISGATGVLCIGLLWLTWLLCRELRLRQSAEQELSQLAATDALTGVANRRSLDQTLRHEWFRAQRSGKPLSLLMIDADHFKAFNDRHGHQAGDEALRALAEVISANVHRPTDLVARYGGEEFSVVLAETGGDGARQIAEHIREAVQKLPLVDAGEQPMSVSIGIATWTAASEITLEQLLFSADKALYQAKERGRNRVVCAK
;
A
#
# COMPACT_ATOMS: atom_id res chain seq x y z
N MET A 1 -9.01 1.81 -60.43
CA MET A 1 -9.88 2.12 -59.31
C MET A 1 -9.77 0.97 -58.31
N THR A 2 -9.15 1.25 -57.23
CA THR A 2 -8.64 0.30 -56.22
C THR A 2 -9.76 -0.14 -55.27
N ALA A 3 -10.06 -1.43 -55.28
CA ALA A 3 -10.97 -2.04 -54.30
C ALA A 3 -10.27 -2.25 -52.97
N SER A 4 -10.72 -1.55 -51.95
CA SER A 4 -10.32 -1.63 -50.55
C SER A 4 -10.71 -3.01 -49.99
N ARG A 5 -9.70 -3.84 -49.72
CA ARG A 5 -9.83 -5.03 -48.86
C ARG A 5 -9.80 -4.59 -47.41
N THR A 6 -10.96 -4.66 -46.74
CA THR A 6 -11.00 -4.60 -45.28
C THR A 6 -10.36 -5.86 -44.68
N PRO A 7 -9.37 -5.74 -43.78
CA PRO A 7 -8.86 -6.92 -43.12
C PRO A 7 -9.85 -7.33 -42.02
N HIS A 8 -10.38 -8.55 -42.11
CA HIS A 8 -11.01 -9.22 -41.00
C HIS A 8 -9.94 -9.43 -39.91
N PHE A 9 -9.92 -8.58 -38.90
CA PHE A 9 -9.25 -8.85 -37.67
C PHE A 9 -9.98 -9.99 -36.96
N LEU A 10 -9.52 -11.22 -37.19
CA LEU A 10 -9.72 -12.31 -36.24
C LEU A 10 -8.91 -11.94 -35.00
N GLY A 11 -9.54 -11.25 -34.05
CA GLY A 11 -8.97 -11.03 -32.71
C GLY A 11 -8.73 -12.39 -32.05
N PRO A 12 -7.62 -12.56 -31.32
CA PRO A 12 -7.41 -13.75 -30.53
C PRO A 12 -8.59 -13.88 -29.56
N SER A 13 -9.23 -15.04 -29.55
CA SER A 13 -10.25 -15.41 -28.59
C SER A 13 -9.59 -15.46 -27.20
N GLY A 14 -9.30 -14.28 -26.63
CA GLY A 14 -8.81 -14.12 -25.28
C GLY A 14 -9.87 -14.70 -24.35
N ARG A 15 -9.49 -15.66 -23.56
CA ARG A 15 -10.37 -16.26 -22.54
C ARG A 15 -10.87 -15.12 -21.67
N PRO A 16 -12.16 -14.78 -21.64
CA PRO A 16 -12.68 -13.60 -20.94
C PRO A 16 -12.34 -13.63 -19.45
N GLU A 17 -12.14 -14.82 -18.88
CA GLU A 17 -11.67 -15.05 -17.53
C GLU A 17 -10.32 -14.39 -17.23
N ILE A 18 -9.37 -14.45 -18.18
CA ILE A 18 -8.03 -13.88 -18.02
C ILE A 18 -8.11 -12.36 -17.88
N MET A 19 -8.97 -11.72 -18.67
CA MET A 19 -9.18 -10.27 -18.58
C MET A 19 -9.80 -9.85 -17.25
N VAL A 20 -10.77 -10.63 -16.74
CA VAL A 20 -11.41 -10.37 -15.44
C VAL A 20 -10.41 -10.54 -14.31
N ILE A 21 -9.62 -11.62 -14.32
CA ILE A 21 -8.58 -11.87 -13.31
C ILE A 21 -7.52 -10.76 -13.35
N PHE A 22 -7.04 -10.39 -14.53
CA PHE A 22 -6.05 -9.34 -14.69
C PHE A 22 -6.56 -7.98 -14.20
N GLY A 23 -7.78 -7.60 -14.58
CA GLY A 23 -8.41 -6.36 -14.14
C GLY A 23 -8.59 -6.31 -12.62
N SER A 24 -9.09 -7.39 -12.01
CA SER A 24 -9.30 -7.47 -10.56
C SER A 24 -7.99 -7.45 -9.77
N THR A 25 -6.97 -8.17 -10.22
CA THR A 25 -5.64 -8.16 -9.57
C THR A 25 -4.99 -6.79 -9.65
N LEU A 26 -5.07 -6.11 -10.79
CA LEU A 26 -4.57 -4.74 -10.94
C LEU A 26 -5.29 -3.77 -9.99
N THR A 27 -6.61 -3.89 -9.87
CA THR A 27 -7.41 -3.07 -8.95
C THR A 27 -7.00 -3.30 -7.50
N VAL A 28 -6.84 -4.56 -7.05
CA VAL A 28 -6.40 -4.89 -5.69
C VAL A 28 -5.00 -4.32 -5.41
N ILE A 29 -4.06 -4.50 -6.34
CA ILE A 29 -2.70 -3.94 -6.19
C ILE A 29 -2.76 -2.41 -6.08
N SER A 30 -3.56 -1.74 -6.92
CA SER A 30 -3.72 -0.29 -6.89
C SER A 30 -4.28 0.21 -5.55
N ILE A 31 -5.30 -0.47 -5.00
CA ILE A 31 -5.88 -0.15 -3.69
C ILE A 31 -4.82 -0.30 -2.60
N LEU A 32 -4.08 -1.43 -2.58
CA LEU A 32 -3.03 -1.67 -1.59
C LEU A 32 -1.92 -0.63 -1.67
N CYS A 33 -1.48 -0.27 -2.87
CA CYS A 33 -0.46 0.77 -3.07
C CYS A 33 -0.92 2.14 -2.56
N ILE A 34 -2.16 2.54 -2.89
CA ILE A 34 -2.73 3.82 -2.43
C ILE A 34 -2.85 3.85 -0.91
N VAL A 35 -3.42 2.81 -0.30
CA VAL A 35 -3.60 2.75 1.16
C VAL A 35 -2.25 2.74 1.87
N THR A 36 -1.29 1.96 1.39
CA THR A 36 0.07 1.92 1.96
C THR A 36 0.74 3.29 1.87
N PHE A 37 0.65 3.95 0.72
CA PHE A 37 1.18 5.31 0.53
C PHE A 37 0.54 6.31 1.50
N LEU A 38 -0.79 6.27 1.66
CA LEU A 38 -1.50 7.16 2.58
C LEU A 38 -1.08 6.91 4.04
N LEU A 39 -0.97 5.65 4.47
CA LEU A 39 -0.55 5.30 5.82
C LEU A 39 0.88 5.75 6.13
N ILE A 40 1.81 5.58 5.18
CA ILE A 40 3.19 6.07 5.34
C ILE A 40 3.21 7.59 5.44
N ARG A 41 2.44 8.29 4.61
CA ARG A 41 2.34 9.74 4.63
C ARG A 41 1.76 10.25 5.96
N GLU A 42 0.70 9.63 6.44
CA GLU A 42 0.08 9.98 7.72
C GLU A 42 1.02 9.72 8.92
N HIS A 43 1.81 8.63 8.88
CA HIS A 43 2.84 8.36 9.88
C HIS A 43 3.91 9.47 9.92
N ALA A 44 4.43 9.84 8.75
CA ALA A 44 5.42 10.92 8.64
C ALA A 44 4.84 12.27 9.11
N TYR A 45 3.56 12.53 8.80
CA TYR A 45 2.87 13.74 9.24
C TYR A 45 2.70 13.78 10.77
N ALA A 46 2.29 12.67 11.39
CA ALA A 46 2.18 12.56 12.85
C ALA A 46 3.54 12.83 13.54
N GLN A 47 4.62 12.26 13.01
CA GLN A 47 5.97 12.52 13.51
C GLN A 47 6.38 14.00 13.36
N GLN A 48 6.05 14.63 12.24
CA GLN A 48 6.36 16.05 12.00
C GLN A 48 5.60 16.96 12.96
N ILE A 49 4.31 16.68 13.21
CA ILE A 49 3.50 17.43 14.18
C ILE A 49 4.09 17.28 15.58
N ALA A 50 4.42 16.05 16.01
CA ALA A 50 5.00 15.80 17.31
C ALA A 50 6.33 16.54 17.50
N THR A 51 7.20 16.52 16.49
CA THR A 51 8.48 17.24 16.50
C THR A 51 8.27 18.76 16.61
N ARG A 52 7.32 19.32 15.85
CA ARG A 52 7.00 20.75 15.92
C ARG A 52 6.45 21.12 17.30
N SER A 53 5.52 20.34 17.82
CA SER A 53 4.95 20.54 19.16
C SER A 53 6.02 20.50 20.25
N ALA A 54 6.88 19.49 20.23
CA ALA A 54 8.01 19.36 21.17
C ALA A 54 8.97 20.55 21.06
N THR A 55 9.27 21.00 19.85
CA THR A 55 10.13 22.18 19.63
C THR A 55 9.49 23.45 20.18
N THR A 56 8.19 23.65 19.94
CA THR A 56 7.45 24.81 20.47
C THR A 56 7.44 24.79 22.01
N ILE A 57 7.20 23.63 22.64
CA ILE A 57 7.24 23.48 24.09
C ILE A 57 8.65 23.79 24.62
N ALA A 58 9.69 23.24 23.99
CA ALA A 58 11.07 23.51 24.39
C ALA A 58 11.43 25.00 24.30
N GLN A 59 10.98 25.69 23.25
CA GLN A 59 11.18 27.13 23.08
C GLN A 59 10.41 27.97 24.13
N LEU A 60 9.20 27.56 24.48
CA LEU A 60 8.43 28.23 25.55
C LEU A 60 9.14 28.10 26.89
N ILE A 61 9.64 26.92 27.22
CA ILE A 61 10.41 26.68 28.46
C ILE A 61 11.72 27.49 28.40
N ASP A 62 12.44 27.47 27.27
CA ASP A 62 13.67 28.24 27.07
C ASP A 62 13.43 29.73 27.36
N ALA A 63 12.43 30.33 26.73
CA ALA A 63 12.12 31.75 26.90
C ALA A 63 11.73 32.12 28.35
N ASP A 64 10.93 31.28 29.02
CA ASP A 64 10.49 31.54 30.39
C ASP A 64 11.66 31.40 31.39
N VAL A 65 12.48 30.34 31.24
CA VAL A 65 13.69 30.13 32.06
C VAL A 65 14.69 31.23 31.84
N LEU A 66 14.99 31.62 30.59
CA LEU A 66 15.92 32.71 30.26
C LEU A 66 15.47 34.01 30.92
N ARG A 67 14.22 34.39 30.73
CA ARG A 67 13.63 35.59 31.34
C ARG A 67 13.73 35.56 32.88
N THR A 68 13.44 34.42 33.48
CA THR A 68 13.51 34.26 34.96
C THR A 68 14.95 34.42 35.45
N VAL A 69 15.90 33.79 34.78
CA VAL A 69 17.31 33.90 35.13
C VAL A 69 17.84 35.35 34.94
N GLU A 70 17.43 36.04 33.87
CA GLU A 70 17.78 37.45 33.66
C GLU A 70 17.25 38.34 34.79
N LEU A 71 16.04 38.10 35.29
CA LEU A 71 15.51 38.85 36.44
C LEU A 71 16.32 38.65 37.69
N TYR A 72 16.78 37.42 37.96
CA TYR A 72 17.68 37.12 39.10
C TYR A 72 19.03 37.79 38.89
N ASP A 73 19.55 37.84 37.68
CA ASP A 73 20.80 38.46 37.35
C ASP A 73 20.75 39.99 37.58
N LEU A 74 19.69 40.64 37.13
CA LEU A 74 19.46 42.05 37.37
C LEU A 74 19.28 42.38 38.85
N THR A 75 18.63 41.48 39.60
CA THR A 75 18.47 41.61 41.05
C THR A 75 19.84 41.60 41.76
N LEU A 76 20.72 40.63 41.37
CA LEU A 76 22.07 40.52 41.94
C LEU A 76 22.94 41.72 41.60
N GLN A 77 22.88 42.21 40.39
CA GLN A 77 23.59 43.42 39.95
C GLN A 77 23.13 44.65 40.77
N GLY A 78 21.81 44.81 40.96
CA GLY A 78 21.23 45.86 41.79
C GLY A 78 21.69 45.77 43.27
N LEU A 79 21.71 44.55 43.82
CA LEU A 79 22.20 44.31 45.18
C LEU A 79 23.67 44.65 45.33
N ILE A 80 24.53 44.25 44.36
CA ILE A 80 25.96 44.60 44.37
C ILE A 80 26.17 46.12 44.30
N ALA A 81 25.47 46.81 43.41
CA ALA A 81 25.54 48.24 43.27
C ALA A 81 25.10 48.98 44.55
N ALA A 82 24.02 48.47 45.20
CA ALA A 82 23.59 49.02 46.50
C ALA A 82 24.62 48.77 47.62
N ALA A 83 25.18 47.56 47.67
CA ALA A 83 26.17 47.19 48.70
C ALA A 83 27.47 47.98 48.62
N GLN A 84 27.84 48.46 47.44
CA GLN A 84 29.05 49.30 47.20
C GLN A 84 28.85 50.77 47.54
N ARG A 85 27.64 51.19 47.90
CA ARG A 85 27.36 52.58 48.29
C ARG A 85 27.86 52.89 49.71
N ASP A 86 28.70 53.88 49.82
CA ASP A 86 29.31 54.28 51.12
C ASP A 86 28.27 54.95 52.06
N ASP A 87 27.26 55.65 51.50
CA ASP A 87 26.20 56.28 52.25
C ASP A 87 25.34 55.27 53.04
N LEU A 88 25.21 54.04 52.53
CA LEU A 88 24.49 52.99 53.25
C LEU A 88 25.22 52.35 54.44
N LYS A 89 26.49 52.68 54.61
CA LYS A 89 27.25 52.18 55.78
C LYS A 89 26.91 52.93 57.07
N GLN A 90 26.37 54.14 56.96
CA GLN A 90 26.07 55.05 58.09
C GLN A 90 24.59 55.13 58.47
N VAL A 91 23.68 54.38 57.77
CA VAL A 91 22.24 54.38 58.02
C VAL A 91 21.85 53.27 59.01
N SER A 92 20.64 53.37 59.57
CA SER A 92 20.12 52.32 60.49
C SER A 92 20.00 50.96 59.74
N PRO A 93 20.09 49.81 60.49
CA PRO A 93 19.95 48.47 59.90
C PRO A 93 18.67 48.31 59.06
N GLN A 94 17.58 48.92 59.49
CA GLN A 94 16.28 48.87 58.80
C GLN A 94 16.36 49.55 57.42
N ILE A 95 16.92 50.79 57.38
CA ILE A 95 17.08 51.53 56.14
C ILE A 95 18.03 50.81 55.19
N ARG A 96 19.13 50.31 55.74
CA ARG A 96 20.11 49.54 54.96
C ARG A 96 19.49 48.29 54.38
N HIS A 97 18.70 47.52 55.14
CA HIS A 97 18.00 46.34 54.67
C HIS A 97 17.02 46.70 53.55
N LEU A 98 16.19 47.74 53.71
CA LEU A 98 15.29 48.21 52.68
C LEU A 98 16.04 48.65 51.41
N ALA A 99 17.12 49.39 51.53
CA ALA A 99 17.92 49.84 50.38
C ALA A 99 18.59 48.69 49.62
N LEU A 100 18.98 47.60 50.31
CA LEU A 100 19.56 46.43 49.70
C LEU A 100 18.51 45.55 49.00
N PHE A 101 17.33 45.38 49.60
CA PHE A 101 16.39 44.33 49.20
C PHE A 101 15.02 44.87 48.66
N ASP A 102 14.77 46.17 48.63
CA ASP A 102 13.48 46.72 48.17
C ASP A 102 13.08 46.29 46.76
N ARG A 103 14.04 46.27 45.84
CA ARG A 103 13.81 45.82 44.46
C ARG A 103 13.79 44.31 44.27
N SER A 104 14.14 43.53 45.29
CA SER A 104 14.24 42.08 45.21
C SER A 104 12.93 41.34 45.43
N THR A 105 11.83 42.06 45.75
CA THR A 105 10.56 41.49 46.14
C THR A 105 9.67 40.98 44.98
N THR A 106 10.05 41.23 43.74
CA THR A 106 9.21 40.93 42.57
C THR A 106 9.43 39.56 41.92
N ALA A 107 10.52 38.84 42.26
CA ALA A 107 10.75 37.52 41.69
C ALA A 107 9.83 36.48 42.31
N ARG A 108 8.93 35.87 41.54
CA ARG A 108 8.14 34.68 41.95
C ARG A 108 9.08 33.51 42.31
N TYR A 109 8.73 32.71 43.32
CA TYR A 109 9.52 31.54 43.79
C TYR A 109 10.90 31.93 44.38
N LYS A 110 11.02 33.16 44.77
CA LYS A 110 12.20 33.68 45.45
C LYS A 110 12.44 32.86 46.74
N GLY A 111 13.66 32.35 46.86
CA GLY A 111 14.25 31.93 48.12
C GLY A 111 15.00 33.10 48.80
N ASP A 112 15.99 32.77 49.59
CA ASP A 112 16.78 33.80 50.28
C ASP A 112 17.71 34.48 49.30
N ILE A 113 17.90 35.80 49.46
CA ILE A 113 18.94 36.58 48.80
C ILE A 113 19.94 36.98 49.85
N LEU A 114 21.20 36.58 49.65
CA LEU A 114 22.27 36.74 50.63
C LEU A 114 23.39 37.59 50.04
N LEU A 115 24.02 38.38 50.91
CA LEU A 115 25.27 39.03 50.64
C LEU A 115 26.31 38.31 51.52
N LEU A 116 27.34 37.74 50.92
CA LEU A 116 28.40 37.03 51.63
C LEU A 116 29.71 37.85 51.54
N ASP A 117 30.48 37.83 52.61
CA ASP A 117 31.81 38.46 52.61
C ASP A 117 32.86 37.55 51.92
N LYS A 118 34.11 38.00 51.92
CA LYS A 118 35.24 37.27 51.33
C LYS A 118 35.56 35.95 52.01
N HIS A 119 35.06 35.73 53.23
CA HIS A 119 35.21 34.49 53.99
C HIS A 119 33.99 33.57 53.89
N GLY A 120 32.93 34.01 53.22
CA GLY A 120 31.68 33.29 53.08
C GLY A 120 30.68 33.48 54.20
N ASP A 121 30.94 34.46 55.10
CA ASP A 121 30.02 34.78 56.17
C ASP A 121 28.92 35.71 55.70
N VAL A 122 27.73 35.59 56.28
CA VAL A 122 26.53 36.35 55.87
C VAL A 122 26.59 37.76 56.32
N LEU A 123 26.69 38.73 55.42
CA LEU A 123 26.66 40.16 55.68
C LEU A 123 25.25 40.74 55.70
N ALA A 124 24.35 40.23 54.84
CA ALA A 124 22.97 40.65 54.78
C ALA A 124 22.10 39.51 54.25
N ASP A 125 20.84 39.44 54.68
CA ASP A 125 19.84 38.48 54.33
C ASP A 125 18.50 39.16 54.02
N SER A 126 17.89 38.83 52.88
CA SER A 126 16.63 39.45 52.45
C SER A 126 15.43 39.09 53.31
N SER A 127 15.52 38.03 54.10
CA SER A 127 14.45 37.53 54.98
C SER A 127 14.50 38.12 56.39
N LEU A 128 15.66 38.63 56.80
CA LEU A 128 15.93 39.10 58.17
C LEU A 128 16.72 40.42 58.16
N ILE A 129 16.28 41.41 58.98
CA ILE A 129 16.98 42.69 59.15
C ILE A 129 18.38 42.45 59.74
N GLU A 130 18.46 41.59 60.74
CA GLU A 130 19.74 41.11 61.33
C GLU A 130 19.97 39.69 60.86
N PRO A 131 20.99 39.45 59.98
CA PRO A 131 21.23 38.12 59.44
C PRO A 131 21.67 37.15 60.53
N LYS A 132 21.15 35.88 60.43
CA LYS A 132 21.67 34.81 61.29
C LYS A 132 23.11 34.50 60.91
N PRO A 133 23.95 34.21 61.90
CA PRO A 133 25.32 33.73 61.60
C PRO A 133 25.29 32.47 60.76
N GLY A 134 26.04 32.45 59.68
CA GLY A 134 26.13 31.31 58.75
C GLY A 134 27.33 31.50 57.83
N ASN A 135 28.01 30.40 57.54
CA ASN A 135 29.11 30.39 56.60
C ASN A 135 28.79 29.47 55.41
N PHE A 136 29.03 29.99 54.22
CA PHE A 136 28.74 29.33 52.96
C PHE A 136 29.96 29.23 52.04
N ALA A 137 31.18 29.30 52.60
CA ALA A 137 32.43 29.23 51.85
C ALA A 137 32.65 27.89 51.13
N ASP A 138 32.00 26.80 51.59
CA ASP A 138 32.08 25.47 51.01
C ASP A 138 31.12 25.23 49.86
N ARG A 139 30.21 26.18 49.57
CA ARG A 139 29.23 26.05 48.52
C ARG A 139 29.81 26.32 47.13
N ASP A 140 29.36 25.55 46.14
CA ASP A 140 29.80 25.68 44.75
C ASP A 140 29.62 27.09 44.19
N TYR A 141 28.52 27.76 44.54
CA TYR A 141 28.22 29.11 44.09
C TYR A 141 29.14 30.19 44.73
N PHE A 142 29.85 29.87 45.86
CA PHE A 142 30.84 30.73 46.44
C PHE A 142 32.22 30.42 45.83
N LEU A 143 32.59 29.12 45.81
CA LEU A 143 33.89 28.65 45.34
C LEU A 143 34.12 29.02 43.85
N ALA A 144 33.07 29.00 43.02
CA ALA A 144 33.16 29.41 41.62
C ALA A 144 33.72 30.83 41.44
N HIS A 145 33.44 31.76 42.39
CA HIS A 145 33.87 33.14 42.35
C HIS A 145 35.20 33.40 43.05
N VAL A 146 35.58 32.53 43.95
CA VAL A 146 36.91 32.59 44.59
C VAL A 146 38.00 32.29 43.58
N PHE A 147 37.84 31.23 42.81
CA PHE A 147 38.88 30.73 41.90
C PHE A 147 38.89 31.43 40.53
N ASN A 148 37.74 32.01 40.07
CA ASN A 148 37.62 32.62 38.75
C ASN A 148 37.18 34.10 38.84
N ARG A 149 37.97 35.00 38.24
CA ARG A 149 37.67 36.45 38.23
C ARG A 149 36.50 36.83 37.29
N ASP A 150 36.31 36.11 36.15
CA ASP A 150 35.40 36.49 35.07
C ASP A 150 34.24 35.48 34.92
N THR A 151 33.76 34.88 36.00
CA THR A 151 32.72 33.86 35.95
C THR A 151 31.35 34.39 35.48
N GLY A 152 31.17 35.74 35.52
CA GLY A 152 29.85 36.32 35.25
C GLY A 152 28.84 35.86 36.33
N MET A 153 27.62 35.56 35.88
CA MET A 153 26.63 34.92 36.73
C MET A 153 26.88 33.40 36.74
N PHE A 154 26.94 32.79 37.90
CA PHE A 154 27.10 31.38 38.11
C PHE A 154 25.75 30.76 38.54
N ILE A 155 25.41 29.58 38.04
CA ILE A 155 24.24 28.78 38.42
C ILE A 155 24.71 27.54 39.18
N SER A 156 24.25 27.39 40.42
CA SER A 156 24.66 26.29 41.29
C SER A 156 24.06 24.95 40.89
N ARG A 157 24.64 23.87 41.43
CA ARG A 157 23.96 22.58 41.48
C ARG A 157 22.76 22.65 42.43
N PRO A 158 21.72 21.79 42.24
CA PRO A 158 20.62 21.69 43.17
C PRO A 158 21.14 21.31 44.57
N PHE A 159 20.63 21.99 45.58
CA PHE A 159 20.98 21.72 46.96
C PHE A 159 19.78 21.87 47.89
N LYS A 160 19.86 21.28 49.07
CA LYS A 160 18.94 21.54 50.19
C LYS A 160 19.49 22.62 51.10
N PRO A 161 18.65 23.58 51.57
CA PRO A 161 19.09 24.61 52.53
C PRO A 161 19.52 23.99 53.85
N ARG A 162 20.44 24.69 54.58
CA ARG A 162 20.91 24.30 55.89
C ARG A 162 20.17 25.06 57.01
N CYS A 163 18.88 25.28 56.88
CA CYS A 163 18.11 25.99 57.89
C CYS A 163 17.13 25.03 58.57
N ASP A 164 16.86 25.24 59.83
CA ASP A 164 15.72 24.67 60.58
C ASP A 164 14.46 25.48 60.23
N CYS A 165 14.02 25.41 59.00
CA CYS A 165 12.84 26.10 58.53
C CYS A 165 11.88 25.09 57.83
N ASP A 166 10.61 25.40 57.77
CA ASP A 166 9.58 24.55 57.19
C ASP A 166 9.86 24.16 55.71
N ASP A 167 10.78 24.90 55.05
CA ASP A 167 11.22 24.68 53.66
C ASP A 167 12.54 23.89 53.52
N SER A 168 13.09 23.31 54.61
CA SER A 168 14.41 22.62 54.64
C SER A 168 14.49 21.43 53.68
N ASP A 169 13.35 20.80 53.35
CA ASP A 169 13.27 19.66 52.44
C ASP A 169 13.13 20.01 50.96
N GLN A 170 12.92 21.29 50.66
CA GLN A 170 12.73 21.73 49.26
C GLN A 170 14.09 21.95 48.58
N TRP A 171 14.23 21.35 47.41
CA TRP A 171 15.37 21.60 46.54
C TRP A 171 15.40 23.04 46.06
N ARG A 172 16.62 23.62 46.02
CA ARG A 172 16.88 24.99 45.54
C ARG A 172 18.07 24.97 44.57
N ILE A 173 18.09 25.96 43.66
CA ILE A 173 19.27 26.37 42.89
C ILE A 173 19.59 27.81 43.27
N SER A 174 20.87 28.20 43.17
CA SER A 174 21.28 29.59 43.41
C SER A 174 21.93 30.17 42.18
N PHE A 175 21.65 31.43 41.99
CA PHE A 175 22.35 32.34 41.07
C PHE A 175 23.28 33.17 41.89
N SER A 176 24.54 33.36 41.43
CA SER A 176 25.51 34.10 42.19
C SER A 176 26.40 34.97 41.30
N ARG A 177 26.84 36.09 41.88
CA ARG A 177 27.80 36.99 41.24
C ARG A 177 28.88 37.40 42.20
N ARG A 178 30.08 37.53 41.66
CA ARG A 178 31.26 38.03 42.38
C ARG A 178 31.11 39.53 42.72
N ILE A 179 31.46 39.89 43.94
CA ILE A 179 31.60 41.27 44.36
C ILE A 179 33.10 41.57 44.37
N SER A 180 33.49 42.58 43.62
CA SER A 180 34.87 43.01 43.47
C SER A 180 35.03 44.48 43.82
N SER A 181 36.21 44.84 44.37
CA SER A 181 36.59 46.24 44.51
C SER A 181 36.82 46.88 43.13
N PRO A 182 36.93 48.21 43.05
CA PRO A 182 37.34 48.90 41.83
C PRO A 182 38.71 48.44 41.29
N THR A 183 39.56 47.90 42.13
CA THR A 183 40.86 47.31 41.78
C THR A 183 40.80 45.83 41.40
N GLY A 184 39.60 45.20 41.43
CA GLY A 184 39.40 43.81 41.09
C GLY A 184 39.63 42.81 42.24
N GLU A 185 39.86 43.27 43.48
CA GLU A 185 40.00 42.42 44.63
C GLU A 185 38.67 41.76 45.01
N PHE A 186 38.70 40.49 45.43
CA PHE A 186 37.52 39.73 45.86
C PHE A 186 37.01 40.27 47.21
N LEU A 187 35.80 40.78 47.24
CA LEU A 187 35.14 41.28 48.43
C LEU A 187 34.05 40.34 48.96
N GLY A 188 33.52 39.43 48.12
CA GLY A 188 32.46 38.51 48.51
C GLY A 188 31.61 38.05 47.35
N VAL A 189 30.43 37.54 47.63
CA VAL A 189 29.48 37.00 46.67
C VAL A 189 28.07 37.42 47.00
N ALA A 190 27.35 37.92 45.99
CA ALA A 190 25.90 38.11 46.04
C ALA A 190 25.24 36.81 45.54
N VAL A 191 24.30 36.27 46.31
CA VAL A 191 23.61 35.01 46.01
C VAL A 191 22.10 35.21 46.08
N ALA A 192 21.38 34.69 45.07
CA ALA A 192 19.92 34.63 45.11
C ALA A 192 19.46 33.18 44.86
N SER A 193 18.69 32.64 45.78
CA SER A 193 18.15 31.26 45.67
C SER A 193 16.79 31.26 44.99
N MET A 194 16.55 30.22 44.20
CA MET A 194 15.24 29.92 43.61
C MET A 194 14.74 28.55 44.05
N ARG A 195 13.47 28.46 44.46
CA ARG A 195 12.84 27.20 44.82
C ARG A 195 12.53 26.40 43.56
N MET A 196 12.78 25.11 43.59
CA MET A 196 12.52 24.20 42.44
C MET A 196 11.04 24.04 42.11
N SER A 197 10.13 24.42 43.04
CA SER A 197 8.68 24.50 42.76
C SER A 197 8.32 25.42 41.57
N TYR A 198 9.22 26.34 41.19
CA TYR A 198 9.09 27.07 39.93
C TYR A 198 9.00 26.16 38.73
N PHE A 199 9.89 25.19 38.61
CA PHE A 199 9.86 24.25 37.49
C PHE A 199 8.64 23.33 37.55
N ASP A 200 8.22 22.95 38.77
CA ASP A 200 6.99 22.15 38.91
C ASP A 200 5.78 22.89 38.39
N GLN A 201 5.64 24.18 38.70
CA GLN A 201 4.56 24.99 38.19
C GLN A 201 4.64 25.20 36.69
N LEU A 202 5.83 25.51 36.18
CA LEU A 202 6.07 25.67 34.74
C LEU A 202 5.69 24.42 33.98
N PHE A 203 6.16 23.24 34.42
CA PHE A 203 5.88 21.97 33.79
C PHE A 203 4.42 21.54 33.95
N ASN A 204 3.77 21.92 35.07
CA ASN A 204 2.36 21.62 35.29
C ASN A 204 1.43 22.41 34.36
N SER A 205 1.88 23.57 33.87
CA SER A 205 1.12 24.36 32.90
C SER A 205 1.15 23.78 31.47
N LEU A 206 2.02 22.80 31.22
CA LEU A 206 2.22 22.20 29.89
C LEU A 206 1.60 20.80 29.85
N ASP A 207 0.70 20.58 28.89
CA ASP A 207 0.15 19.26 28.63
C ASP A 207 1.01 18.54 27.59
N ILE A 208 1.72 17.49 28.04
CA ILE A 208 2.63 16.70 27.20
C ILE A 208 2.22 15.23 27.09
N GLY A 209 1.07 14.83 27.70
CA GLY A 209 0.67 13.43 27.81
C GLY A 209 1.35 12.70 28.97
N THR A 210 0.82 11.53 29.33
CA THR A 210 1.18 10.77 30.53
C THR A 210 2.51 10.00 30.42
N GLY A 211 2.86 9.54 29.20
CA GLY A 211 4.10 8.79 28.91
C GLY A 211 5.32 9.67 28.62
N SER A 212 5.10 10.96 28.46
CA SER A 212 6.13 11.95 28.09
C SER A 212 6.89 12.48 29.29
N THR A 213 8.01 13.17 29.07
CA THR A 213 8.86 13.70 30.13
C THR A 213 9.42 15.05 29.74
N LEU A 214 9.38 16.01 30.68
CA LEU A 214 10.13 17.26 30.62
C LEU A 214 11.32 17.18 31.55
N GLY A 215 12.43 17.82 31.17
CA GLY A 215 13.61 17.87 32.01
C GLY A 215 14.47 19.08 31.71
N ILE A 216 15.26 19.49 32.69
CA ILE A 216 16.31 20.48 32.54
C ILE A 216 17.58 19.91 33.15
N ILE A 217 18.67 19.94 32.42
CA ILE A 217 20.00 19.53 32.84
C ILE A 217 20.98 20.71 32.69
N ASN A 218 22.03 20.69 33.48
CA ASN A 218 23.15 21.60 33.27
C ASN A 218 24.19 21.00 32.31
N ASN A 219 25.25 21.78 32.01
CA ASN A 219 26.33 21.35 31.12
C ASN A 219 27.15 20.15 31.68
N ASP A 220 27.07 19.84 32.97
CA ASP A 220 27.70 18.66 33.59
C ASP A 220 26.78 17.42 33.51
N GLY A 221 25.62 17.53 32.85
CA GLY A 221 24.60 16.50 32.78
C GLY A 221 23.86 16.26 34.08
N ILE A 222 23.92 17.22 35.04
CA ILE A 222 23.21 17.13 36.31
C ILE A 222 21.74 17.53 36.09
N LEU A 223 20.82 16.69 36.55
CA LEU A 223 19.41 16.92 36.47
C LEU A 223 18.97 18.01 37.47
N LEU A 224 18.41 19.10 36.95
CA LEU A 224 17.87 20.18 37.76
C LEU A 224 16.38 19.98 38.04
N ALA A 225 15.60 19.69 37.02
CA ALA A 225 14.18 19.47 37.14
C ALA A 225 13.70 18.38 36.17
N GLN A 226 12.66 17.66 36.57
CA GLN A 226 12.05 16.62 35.74
C GLN A 226 10.57 16.46 36.09
N LYS A 227 9.72 16.24 35.09
CA LYS A 227 8.34 15.84 35.27
C LYS A 227 7.94 14.80 34.21
N PRO A 228 7.26 13.69 34.58
CA PRO A 228 6.98 13.28 35.98
C PRO A 228 8.25 12.87 36.73
N TYR A 229 8.21 12.97 38.04
CA TYR A 229 9.25 12.43 38.89
C TYR A 229 9.20 10.90 38.84
N ARG A 230 10.18 10.29 38.16
CA ARG A 230 10.21 8.83 37.98
C ARG A 230 11.02 8.08 38.98
N GLU A 231 12.07 8.72 39.53
CA GLU A 231 12.87 8.15 40.60
C GLU A 231 12.91 9.13 41.78
N PRO A 232 12.61 8.68 43.00
CA PRO A 232 12.90 9.46 44.18
C PRO A 232 14.38 9.82 44.19
N HIS A 233 14.73 11.09 44.39
CA HIS A 233 16.09 11.60 44.42
C HIS A 233 16.90 11.64 43.12
N SER A 234 16.27 11.73 41.97
CA SER A 234 16.97 11.95 40.67
C SER A 234 17.53 13.38 40.53
N ILE A 235 16.93 14.37 41.19
CA ILE A 235 17.41 15.77 41.18
C ILE A 235 18.80 15.83 41.81
N GLY A 236 19.71 16.57 41.16
CA GLY A 236 21.11 16.68 41.59
C GLY A 236 22.02 15.54 41.17
N LYS A 237 21.50 14.43 40.62
CA LYS A 237 22.31 13.35 40.07
C LYS A 237 22.85 13.71 38.68
N SER A 238 24.06 13.24 38.38
CA SER A 238 24.64 13.35 37.05
C SER A 238 24.21 12.20 36.15
N PHE A 239 23.77 12.52 34.96
CA PHE A 239 23.42 11.60 33.88
C PHE A 239 24.40 11.73 32.69
N SER A 240 25.53 12.39 32.88
CA SER A 240 26.54 12.68 31.84
C SER A 240 27.10 11.43 31.14
N SER A 241 27.03 10.26 31.76
CA SER A 241 27.47 8.99 31.17
C SER A 241 26.39 8.32 30.28
N ARG A 242 25.18 8.82 30.29
CA ARG A 242 24.08 8.25 29.50
C ARG A 242 24.17 8.66 28.02
N PRO A 243 24.07 7.73 27.06
CA PRO A 243 24.27 8.06 25.64
C PRO A 243 23.41 9.21 25.14
N ASN A 244 22.12 9.25 25.53
CA ASN A 244 21.22 10.32 25.16
C ASN A 244 21.66 11.69 25.69
N VAL A 245 22.16 11.74 26.93
CA VAL A 245 22.63 12.97 27.56
C VAL A 245 23.95 13.42 26.93
N VAL A 246 24.89 12.49 26.66
CA VAL A 246 26.14 12.79 25.96
C VAL A 246 25.83 13.52 24.63
N ARG A 247 24.90 13.00 23.85
CA ARG A 247 24.47 13.61 22.58
C ARG A 247 23.92 15.04 22.80
N MET A 248 23.02 15.20 23.77
CA MET A 248 22.41 16.50 24.08
C MET A 248 23.43 17.56 24.54
N LEU A 249 24.48 17.13 25.24
CA LEU A 249 25.55 18.02 25.70
C LEU A 249 26.51 18.42 24.57
N GLN A 250 26.69 17.58 23.55
CA GLN A 250 27.54 17.84 22.39
C GLN A 250 26.84 18.75 21.38
N GLU A 251 25.55 18.58 21.20
CA GLU A 251 24.73 19.35 20.26
C GLU A 251 24.01 20.50 21.01
N ARG A 252 23.83 21.67 20.38
CA ARG A 252 23.14 22.80 21.03
C ARG A 252 21.63 22.63 21.05
N ASN A 253 21.08 22.03 20.00
CA ASN A 253 19.67 21.69 19.83
C ASN A 253 19.55 20.50 18.89
N GLY A 254 18.45 19.81 18.97
CA GLY A 254 18.19 18.68 18.09
C GLY A 254 16.95 17.90 18.45
N THR A 255 16.62 16.94 17.58
CA THR A 255 15.55 15.96 17.80
C THR A 255 16.03 14.58 17.38
N PHE A 256 15.82 13.59 18.21
CA PHE A 256 16.13 12.19 17.90
C PHE A 256 15.20 11.25 18.66
N GLU A 257 14.98 10.07 18.08
CA GLU A 257 14.27 9.00 18.76
C GLU A 257 15.26 8.07 19.48
N SER A 258 14.97 7.72 20.72
CA SER A 258 15.78 6.80 21.49
C SER A 258 14.98 6.13 22.61
N VAL A 259 15.54 5.02 23.09
CA VAL A 259 15.03 4.35 24.30
C VAL A 259 15.60 5.03 25.54
N SER A 260 14.72 5.37 26.46
CA SER A 260 15.12 5.94 27.76
C SER A 260 15.92 4.91 28.56
N SER A 261 17.06 5.33 29.06
CA SER A 261 17.90 4.51 29.91
C SER A 261 17.39 4.36 31.36
N VAL A 262 16.27 5.03 31.68
CA VAL A 262 15.68 5.01 33.03
C VAL A 262 14.52 4.02 33.10
N ASP A 263 13.61 4.07 32.14
CA ASP A 263 12.36 3.30 32.15
C ASP A 263 12.13 2.47 30.86
N HIS A 264 13.14 2.38 29.99
CA HIS A 264 13.16 1.61 28.75
C HIS A 264 12.03 1.94 27.76
N GLN A 265 11.38 3.10 27.89
CA GLN A 265 10.36 3.54 26.95
C GLN A 265 10.97 4.27 25.75
N ARG A 266 10.40 4.06 24.58
CA ARG A 266 10.80 4.78 23.36
C ARG A 266 10.23 6.19 23.38
N ARG A 267 11.10 7.19 23.21
CA ARG A 267 10.71 8.60 23.18
C ARG A 267 11.35 9.36 22.06
N LEU A 268 10.62 10.34 21.58
CA LEU A 268 11.12 11.39 20.70
C LEU A 268 11.69 12.51 21.59
N TYR A 269 13.00 12.60 21.66
CA TYR A 269 13.72 13.61 22.42
C TYR A 269 13.92 14.84 21.58
N THR A 270 13.42 15.99 22.05
CA THR A 270 13.71 17.31 21.51
C THR A 270 14.39 18.11 22.61
N PHE A 271 15.50 18.74 22.30
CA PHE A 271 16.27 19.49 23.29
C PHE A 271 16.78 20.80 22.69
N THR A 272 16.94 21.79 23.58
CA THR A 272 17.47 23.09 23.22
C THR A 272 18.26 23.67 24.39
N ARG A 273 19.37 24.34 24.11
CA ARG A 273 20.12 25.07 25.12
C ARG A 273 19.42 26.39 25.42
N VAL A 274 19.30 26.76 26.71
CA VAL A 274 18.66 27.99 27.17
C VAL A 274 19.56 29.18 26.88
N GLY A 275 19.28 29.88 25.79
CA GLY A 275 20.09 31.02 25.37
C GLY A 275 21.59 30.74 25.42
N ASN A 276 22.34 31.54 26.21
CA ASN A 276 23.75 31.33 26.48
C ASN A 276 24.04 30.72 27.88
N LEU A 277 22.99 30.27 28.58
CA LEU A 277 23.11 29.68 29.91
C LEU A 277 23.65 28.24 29.83
N PRO A 278 24.26 27.76 30.88
CA PRO A 278 24.74 26.38 30.97
C PRO A 278 23.57 25.39 31.28
N LEU A 279 22.42 25.58 30.62
CA LEU A 279 21.20 24.82 30.85
C LEU A 279 20.66 24.28 29.51
N THR A 280 20.17 23.05 29.55
CA THR A 280 19.52 22.41 28.40
C THR A 280 18.13 21.94 28.80
N VAL A 281 17.12 22.40 28.06
CA VAL A 281 15.72 21.93 28.17
C VAL A 281 15.57 20.66 27.34
N ILE A 282 14.87 19.68 27.89
CA ILE A 282 14.58 18.39 27.25
C ILE A 282 13.07 18.17 27.26
N VAL A 283 12.51 17.93 26.08
CA VAL A 283 11.13 17.50 25.88
C VAL A 283 11.18 16.11 25.25
N ALA A 284 10.75 15.10 25.97
CA ALA A 284 10.76 13.70 25.53
C ALA A 284 9.33 13.17 25.41
N LEU A 285 8.77 13.20 24.20
CA LEU A 285 7.41 12.73 23.95
C LEU A 285 7.39 11.20 23.79
N SER A 286 6.38 10.56 24.38
CA SER A 286 6.19 9.10 24.23
C SER A 286 5.84 8.76 22.77
N VAL A 287 6.63 7.87 22.15
CA VAL A 287 6.37 7.39 20.78
C VAL A 287 5.03 6.68 20.71
N ASP A 288 4.67 5.91 21.72
CA ASP A 288 3.40 5.19 21.77
C ASP A 288 2.20 6.14 21.80
N GLU A 289 2.30 7.26 22.54
CA GLU A 289 1.24 8.28 22.57
C GLU A 289 1.17 9.09 21.27
N VAL A 290 2.32 9.48 20.73
CA VAL A 290 2.42 10.21 19.46
C VAL A 290 1.74 9.42 18.33
N PHE A 291 1.95 8.11 18.29
CA PHE A 291 1.39 7.26 17.24
C PHE A 291 0.11 6.52 17.65
N ALA A 292 -0.43 6.69 18.86
CA ALA A 292 -1.61 5.98 19.32
C ALA A 292 -2.82 6.16 18.38
N THR A 293 -3.10 7.40 17.99
CA THR A 293 -4.19 7.72 17.06
C THR A 293 -3.93 7.15 15.68
N TRP A 294 -2.69 7.27 15.19
CA TRP A 294 -2.29 6.70 13.90
C TRP A 294 -2.41 5.18 13.90
N ASN A 295 -1.90 4.49 14.92
CA ASN A 295 -2.00 3.03 15.07
C ASN A 295 -3.47 2.57 14.98
N ARG A 296 -4.35 3.19 15.76
CA ARG A 296 -5.79 2.87 15.74
C ARG A 296 -6.39 3.04 14.35
N THR A 297 -6.11 4.14 13.70
CA THR A 297 -6.61 4.44 12.36
C THR A 297 -6.03 3.47 11.33
N ALA A 298 -4.73 3.16 11.42
CA ALA A 298 -4.05 2.22 10.55
C ALA A 298 -4.64 0.80 10.65
N TYR A 299 -4.94 0.32 11.85
CA TYR A 299 -5.59 -0.99 12.03
C TYR A 299 -6.99 -1.03 11.41
N VAL A 300 -7.80 0.02 11.61
CA VAL A 300 -9.16 0.09 11.05
C VAL A 300 -9.11 0.14 9.51
N ILE A 301 -8.28 1.02 8.95
CA ILE A 301 -8.16 1.16 7.49
C ILE A 301 -7.60 -0.12 6.87
N SER A 302 -6.55 -0.71 7.46
CA SER A 302 -5.95 -1.95 6.95
C SER A 302 -6.94 -3.12 7.03
N GLY A 303 -7.70 -3.24 8.12
CA GLY A 303 -8.75 -4.25 8.27
C GLY A 303 -9.87 -4.08 7.24
N ALA A 304 -10.39 -2.87 7.07
CA ALA A 304 -11.43 -2.57 6.08
C ALA A 304 -10.94 -2.83 4.64
N THR A 305 -9.71 -2.43 4.34
CA THR A 305 -9.08 -2.70 3.04
C THR A 305 -8.90 -4.19 2.80
N GLY A 306 -8.48 -4.95 3.83
CA GLY A 306 -8.36 -6.40 3.74
C GLY A 306 -9.69 -7.08 3.41
N VAL A 307 -10.77 -6.71 4.10
CA VAL A 307 -12.12 -7.21 3.83
C VAL A 307 -12.57 -6.87 2.40
N LEU A 308 -12.34 -5.62 1.95
CA LEU A 308 -12.67 -5.19 0.59
C LEU A 308 -11.91 -6.02 -0.47
N CYS A 309 -10.60 -6.20 -0.29
CA CYS A 309 -9.78 -6.97 -1.21
C CYS A 309 -10.20 -8.45 -1.27
N ILE A 310 -10.50 -9.07 -0.12
CA ILE A 310 -11.02 -10.44 -0.05
C ILE A 310 -12.36 -10.54 -0.78
N GLY A 311 -13.27 -9.58 -0.56
CA GLY A 311 -14.57 -9.51 -1.22
C GLY A 311 -14.44 -9.39 -2.75
N LEU A 312 -13.53 -8.55 -3.25
CA LEU A 312 -13.25 -8.40 -4.67
C LEU A 312 -12.69 -9.68 -5.29
N LEU A 313 -11.75 -10.35 -4.62
CA LEU A 313 -11.19 -11.62 -5.08
C LEU A 313 -12.25 -12.72 -5.09
N TRP A 314 -13.10 -12.78 -4.07
CA TRP A 314 -14.20 -13.73 -4.00
C TRP A 314 -15.24 -13.50 -5.10
N LEU A 315 -15.61 -12.23 -5.35
CA LEU A 315 -16.52 -11.86 -6.46
C LEU A 315 -15.91 -12.24 -7.82
N THR A 316 -14.61 -11.99 -8.00
CA THR A 316 -13.88 -12.41 -9.21
C THR A 316 -13.93 -13.91 -9.41
N TRP A 317 -13.71 -14.68 -8.34
CA TRP A 317 -13.81 -16.15 -8.37
C TRP A 317 -15.21 -16.63 -8.75
N LEU A 318 -16.26 -16.02 -8.16
CA LEU A 318 -17.65 -16.34 -8.50
C LEU A 318 -17.96 -16.04 -9.98
N LEU A 319 -17.51 -14.88 -10.48
CA LEU A 319 -17.72 -14.50 -11.88
C LEU A 319 -16.99 -15.44 -12.84
N CYS A 320 -15.76 -15.79 -12.57
CA CYS A 320 -15.01 -16.77 -13.36
C CYS A 320 -15.68 -18.15 -13.36
N ARG A 321 -16.20 -18.59 -12.20
CA ARG A 321 -16.96 -19.84 -12.10
C ARG A 321 -18.21 -19.82 -12.95
N GLU A 322 -18.98 -18.73 -12.90
CA GLU A 322 -20.21 -18.58 -13.70
C GLU A 322 -19.91 -18.58 -15.21
N LEU A 323 -18.86 -17.85 -15.64
CA LEU A 323 -18.44 -17.84 -17.04
C LEU A 323 -18.06 -19.24 -17.53
N ARG A 324 -17.36 -20.04 -16.74
CA ARG A 324 -17.00 -21.42 -17.08
C ARG A 324 -18.23 -22.32 -17.21
N LEU A 325 -19.18 -22.20 -16.27
CA LEU A 325 -20.42 -22.98 -16.33
C LEU A 325 -21.24 -22.66 -17.58
N ARG A 326 -21.34 -21.38 -17.95
CA ARG A 326 -22.02 -20.97 -19.19
C ARG A 326 -21.34 -21.51 -20.43
N GLN A 327 -20.02 -21.41 -20.54
CA GLN A 327 -19.27 -21.92 -21.67
C GLN A 327 -19.41 -23.43 -21.83
N SER A 328 -19.37 -24.19 -20.72
CA SER A 328 -19.57 -25.65 -20.75
C SER A 328 -21.00 -26.03 -21.20
N ALA A 329 -22.01 -25.31 -20.72
CA ALA A 329 -23.41 -25.53 -21.15
C ALA A 329 -23.64 -25.22 -22.63
N GLU A 330 -23.06 -24.11 -23.14
CA GLU A 330 -23.11 -23.78 -24.57
C GLU A 330 -22.40 -24.83 -25.45
N GLN A 331 -21.26 -25.35 -25.00
CA GLN A 331 -20.55 -26.42 -25.69
C GLN A 331 -21.35 -27.71 -25.71
N GLU A 332 -22.01 -28.07 -24.61
CA GLU A 332 -22.84 -29.26 -24.49
C GLU A 332 -24.08 -29.15 -25.40
N LEU A 333 -24.76 -28.00 -25.41
CA LEU A 333 -25.86 -27.73 -26.34
C LEU A 333 -25.40 -27.82 -27.79
N SER A 334 -24.24 -27.27 -28.14
CA SER A 334 -23.65 -27.38 -29.47
C SER A 334 -23.26 -28.82 -29.87
N GLN A 335 -22.95 -29.68 -28.90
CA GLN A 335 -22.66 -31.10 -29.14
C GLN A 335 -23.91 -31.94 -29.34
N LEU A 336 -25.04 -31.59 -28.72
CA LEU A 336 -26.32 -32.27 -28.89
C LEU A 336 -26.94 -32.03 -30.27
N ALA A 337 -26.59 -30.98 -30.98
CA ALA A 337 -27.02 -30.75 -32.35
C ALA A 337 -26.22 -31.66 -33.33
N ALA A 338 -26.69 -32.88 -33.57
CA ALA A 338 -26.05 -33.83 -34.49
C ALA A 338 -26.48 -33.68 -35.94
N THR A 339 -27.56 -32.93 -36.20
CA THR A 339 -28.19 -32.75 -37.51
C THR A 339 -28.05 -31.34 -38.05
N ASP A 340 -28.13 -31.17 -39.36
CA ASP A 340 -28.22 -29.87 -40.00
C ASP A 340 -29.66 -29.32 -39.88
N ALA A 341 -29.80 -28.11 -39.38
CA ALA A 341 -31.10 -27.52 -39.04
C ALA A 341 -32.02 -27.30 -40.28
N LEU A 342 -31.46 -27.17 -41.48
CA LEU A 342 -32.25 -26.97 -42.72
C LEU A 342 -32.74 -28.28 -43.32
N THR A 343 -31.83 -29.24 -43.42
CA THR A 343 -32.04 -30.48 -44.20
C THR A 343 -32.36 -31.69 -43.37
N GLY A 344 -32.18 -31.66 -42.02
CA GLY A 344 -32.43 -32.75 -41.10
C GLY A 344 -31.43 -33.92 -41.18
N VAL A 345 -30.55 -33.97 -42.20
CA VAL A 345 -29.47 -34.98 -42.26
C VAL A 345 -28.34 -34.64 -41.27
N ALA A 346 -27.37 -35.52 -41.10
CA ALA A 346 -26.24 -35.25 -40.22
C ALA A 346 -25.50 -33.96 -40.65
N ASN A 347 -24.99 -33.24 -39.66
CA ASN A 347 -24.13 -32.09 -39.93
C ASN A 347 -22.68 -32.52 -40.17
N ARG A 348 -21.82 -31.58 -40.60
CA ARG A 348 -20.41 -31.81 -40.88
C ARG A 348 -19.66 -32.42 -39.67
N ARG A 349 -19.99 -32.01 -38.45
CA ARG A 349 -19.35 -32.56 -37.23
C ARG A 349 -19.69 -34.05 -37.07
N SER A 350 -20.96 -34.45 -37.29
CA SER A 350 -21.39 -35.86 -37.24
C SER A 350 -20.74 -36.67 -38.37
N LEU A 351 -20.57 -36.06 -39.54
CA LEU A 351 -19.84 -36.67 -40.67
C LEU A 351 -18.38 -36.98 -40.25
N ASP A 352 -17.65 -36.00 -39.70
CA ASP A 352 -16.27 -36.16 -39.33
C ASP A 352 -16.09 -37.22 -38.25
N GLN A 353 -17.01 -37.32 -37.28
CA GLN A 353 -17.02 -38.33 -36.24
C GLN A 353 -17.27 -39.74 -36.78
N THR A 354 -18.34 -39.88 -37.61
CA THR A 354 -18.72 -41.16 -38.20
C THR A 354 -17.65 -41.65 -39.18
N LEU A 355 -17.14 -40.79 -40.03
CA LEU A 355 -16.11 -41.14 -41.00
C LEU A 355 -14.83 -41.64 -40.32
N ARG A 356 -14.39 -40.98 -39.21
CA ARG A 356 -13.26 -41.47 -38.41
C ARG A 356 -13.56 -42.83 -37.80
N HIS A 357 -14.76 -43.06 -37.27
CA HIS A 357 -15.16 -44.29 -36.65
C HIS A 357 -15.17 -45.44 -37.66
N GLU A 358 -15.79 -45.25 -38.85
CA GLU A 358 -15.87 -46.22 -39.89
C GLU A 358 -14.52 -46.44 -40.58
N TRP A 359 -13.64 -45.44 -40.65
CA TRP A 359 -12.26 -45.61 -41.08
C TRP A 359 -11.47 -46.58 -40.23
N PHE A 360 -11.45 -46.42 -38.92
CA PHE A 360 -10.79 -47.35 -37.99
C PHE A 360 -11.46 -48.74 -38.00
N ARG A 361 -12.76 -48.81 -38.23
CA ARG A 361 -13.47 -50.05 -38.35
C ARG A 361 -13.09 -50.81 -39.67
N ALA A 362 -13.01 -50.11 -40.77
CA ALA A 362 -12.58 -50.62 -42.07
C ALA A 362 -11.14 -51.15 -41.99
N GLN A 363 -10.22 -50.40 -41.42
CA GLN A 363 -8.84 -50.88 -41.23
C GLN A 363 -8.71 -52.17 -40.41
N ARG A 364 -9.55 -52.33 -39.36
CA ARG A 364 -9.55 -53.56 -38.54
C ARG A 364 -10.21 -54.74 -39.22
N SER A 365 -11.28 -54.49 -39.97
CA SER A 365 -12.06 -55.56 -40.61
C SER A 365 -11.55 -55.97 -41.98
N GLY A 366 -10.70 -55.11 -42.61
CA GLY A 366 -10.29 -55.29 -44.00
C GLY A 366 -11.39 -55.03 -45.04
N LYS A 367 -12.56 -54.60 -44.62
CA LYS A 367 -13.70 -54.31 -45.51
C LYS A 367 -13.57 -52.90 -46.12
N PRO A 368 -14.03 -52.72 -47.35
CA PRO A 368 -13.94 -51.44 -48.05
C PRO A 368 -14.79 -50.36 -47.37
N LEU A 369 -14.33 -49.10 -47.52
CA LEU A 369 -15.03 -47.90 -47.08
C LEU A 369 -15.07 -46.92 -48.26
N SER A 370 -16.26 -46.48 -48.64
CA SER A 370 -16.45 -45.48 -49.71
C SER A 370 -16.98 -44.17 -49.15
N LEU A 371 -16.50 -43.07 -49.70
CA LEU A 371 -16.93 -41.70 -49.43
C LEU A 371 -17.42 -41.07 -50.72
N LEU A 372 -18.64 -40.56 -50.71
CA LEU A 372 -19.20 -39.72 -51.77
C LEU A 372 -19.18 -38.26 -51.36
N MET A 373 -18.68 -37.36 -52.21
CA MET A 373 -18.87 -35.95 -52.14
C MET A 373 -19.84 -35.53 -53.25
N ILE A 374 -20.94 -34.89 -52.91
CA ILE A 374 -22.05 -34.54 -53.76
C ILE A 374 -22.25 -33.03 -53.73
N ASP A 375 -22.44 -32.43 -54.89
CA ASP A 375 -22.66 -30.99 -55.00
C ASP A 375 -23.80 -30.70 -56.01
N ALA A 376 -24.69 -29.81 -55.62
CA ALA A 376 -25.80 -29.41 -56.49
C ALA A 376 -25.31 -28.50 -57.63
N ASP A 377 -25.44 -29.00 -58.87
CA ASP A 377 -24.95 -28.26 -60.03
C ASP A 377 -25.72 -26.96 -60.22
N HIS A 378 -24.97 -25.87 -60.45
CA HIS A 378 -25.51 -24.53 -60.69
C HIS A 378 -26.45 -23.97 -59.61
N PHE A 379 -26.34 -24.46 -58.36
CA PHE A 379 -27.21 -24.09 -57.23
C PHE A 379 -27.26 -22.57 -57.00
N LYS A 380 -26.13 -21.89 -57.15
CA LYS A 380 -26.11 -20.42 -57.05
C LYS A 380 -27.00 -19.76 -58.12
N ALA A 381 -26.94 -20.22 -59.37
CA ALA A 381 -27.78 -19.68 -60.44
C ALA A 381 -29.28 -19.99 -60.21
N PHE A 382 -29.57 -21.16 -59.58
CA PHE A 382 -30.92 -21.50 -59.16
C PHE A 382 -31.43 -20.52 -58.07
N ASN A 383 -30.62 -20.24 -57.04
CA ASN A 383 -30.96 -19.25 -56.04
C ASN A 383 -31.13 -17.83 -56.57
N ASP A 384 -30.27 -17.42 -57.50
CA ASP A 384 -30.32 -16.09 -58.09
C ASP A 384 -31.63 -15.94 -58.91
N ARG A 385 -32.18 -17.02 -59.47
CA ARG A 385 -33.39 -17.03 -60.31
C ARG A 385 -34.70 -17.21 -59.54
N HIS A 386 -34.67 -18.14 -58.51
CA HIS A 386 -35.90 -18.57 -57.82
C HIS A 386 -36.00 -18.04 -56.38
N GLY A 387 -34.93 -17.37 -55.92
CA GLY A 387 -34.82 -16.89 -54.57
C GLY A 387 -34.29 -17.92 -53.54
N HIS A 388 -33.75 -17.42 -52.44
CA HIS A 388 -33.14 -18.28 -51.39
C HIS A 388 -34.12 -19.26 -50.75
N GLN A 389 -35.42 -18.92 -50.67
CA GLN A 389 -36.42 -19.79 -50.08
C GLN A 389 -36.65 -21.06 -50.94
N ALA A 390 -36.71 -20.89 -52.27
CA ALA A 390 -36.76 -22.00 -53.20
C ALA A 390 -35.49 -22.87 -53.16
N GLY A 391 -34.33 -22.23 -52.96
CA GLY A 391 -33.08 -22.94 -52.74
C GLY A 391 -33.04 -23.78 -51.46
N ASP A 392 -33.59 -23.25 -50.39
CA ASP A 392 -33.72 -24.00 -49.14
C ASP A 392 -34.66 -25.22 -49.29
N GLU A 393 -35.78 -25.10 -50.07
CA GLU A 393 -36.66 -26.20 -50.39
C GLU A 393 -35.96 -27.23 -51.27
N ALA A 394 -35.18 -26.77 -52.25
CA ALA A 394 -34.39 -27.67 -53.10
C ALA A 394 -33.33 -28.44 -52.29
N LEU A 395 -32.66 -27.83 -51.32
CA LEU A 395 -31.71 -28.52 -50.44
C LEU A 395 -32.38 -29.57 -49.53
N ARG A 396 -33.61 -29.30 -49.05
CA ARG A 396 -34.40 -30.30 -48.31
C ARG A 396 -34.75 -31.48 -49.19
N ALA A 397 -35.28 -31.22 -50.41
CA ALA A 397 -35.60 -32.25 -51.36
C ALA A 397 -34.36 -33.08 -51.76
N LEU A 398 -33.22 -32.43 -51.97
CA LEU A 398 -31.94 -33.10 -52.23
C LEU A 398 -31.58 -34.05 -51.08
N ALA A 399 -31.61 -33.55 -49.84
CA ALA A 399 -31.31 -34.33 -48.65
C ALA A 399 -32.24 -35.57 -48.53
N GLU A 400 -33.53 -35.40 -48.79
CA GLU A 400 -34.52 -36.50 -48.81
C GLU A 400 -34.19 -37.54 -49.88
N VAL A 401 -33.89 -37.11 -51.09
CA VAL A 401 -33.54 -38.04 -52.18
C VAL A 401 -32.22 -38.77 -51.89
N ILE A 402 -31.23 -38.09 -51.41
CA ILE A 402 -29.95 -38.71 -51.05
C ILE A 402 -30.20 -39.76 -49.93
N SER A 403 -30.92 -39.38 -48.87
CA SER A 403 -31.25 -40.27 -47.76
C SER A 403 -32.10 -41.48 -48.21
N ALA A 404 -33.04 -41.28 -49.14
CA ALA A 404 -33.88 -42.36 -49.69
C ALA A 404 -33.11 -43.38 -50.54
N ASN A 405 -31.90 -43.09 -50.95
CA ASN A 405 -31.02 -43.99 -51.72
C ASN A 405 -29.91 -44.63 -50.85
N VAL A 406 -29.86 -44.28 -49.57
CA VAL A 406 -28.87 -44.78 -48.59
C VAL A 406 -29.59 -45.51 -47.46
N HIS A 407 -29.64 -46.83 -47.53
CA HIS A 407 -30.59 -47.61 -46.73
C HIS A 407 -29.97 -48.36 -45.53
N ARG A 408 -28.65 -48.44 -45.47
CA ARG A 408 -27.99 -49.20 -44.36
C ARG A 408 -27.85 -48.36 -43.11
N PRO A 409 -28.14 -48.90 -41.95
CA PRO A 409 -27.96 -48.16 -40.68
C PRO A 409 -26.53 -47.74 -40.39
N THR A 410 -25.55 -48.34 -41.08
CA THR A 410 -24.12 -48.02 -40.96
C THR A 410 -23.67 -46.88 -41.90
N ASP A 411 -24.53 -46.54 -42.87
CA ASP A 411 -24.25 -45.50 -43.84
C ASP A 411 -24.75 -44.16 -43.31
N LEU A 412 -24.07 -43.06 -43.64
CA LEU A 412 -24.40 -41.75 -43.15
C LEU A 412 -24.54 -40.77 -44.30
N VAL A 413 -25.64 -40.03 -44.31
CA VAL A 413 -25.80 -38.85 -45.16
C VAL A 413 -25.63 -37.61 -44.34
N ALA A 414 -24.78 -36.69 -44.77
CA ALA A 414 -24.50 -35.44 -44.07
C ALA A 414 -24.46 -34.27 -45.06
N ARG A 415 -24.82 -33.10 -44.57
CA ARG A 415 -24.56 -31.83 -45.27
C ARG A 415 -23.16 -31.36 -44.87
N TYR A 416 -22.29 -31.26 -45.88
CA TYR A 416 -20.90 -30.84 -45.71
C TYR A 416 -20.78 -29.32 -45.53
N GLY A 417 -21.58 -28.56 -46.30
CA GLY A 417 -21.71 -27.11 -46.21
C GLY A 417 -22.34 -26.50 -47.47
N GLY A 418 -23.11 -25.44 -47.34
CA GLY A 418 -23.79 -24.79 -48.49
C GLY A 418 -24.68 -25.78 -49.26
N GLU A 419 -24.35 -26.04 -50.53
CA GLU A 419 -25.03 -27.00 -51.41
C GLU A 419 -24.33 -28.37 -51.48
N GLU A 420 -23.30 -28.60 -50.62
CA GLU A 420 -22.51 -29.82 -50.62
C GLU A 420 -23.03 -30.84 -49.63
N PHE A 421 -23.16 -32.07 -50.05
CA PHE A 421 -23.51 -33.24 -49.23
C PHE A 421 -22.40 -34.28 -49.29
N SER A 422 -22.32 -35.09 -48.27
CA SER A 422 -21.38 -36.21 -48.21
C SER A 422 -22.08 -37.47 -47.72
N VAL A 423 -21.72 -38.62 -48.30
CA VAL A 423 -22.26 -39.91 -47.93
C VAL A 423 -21.10 -40.82 -47.58
N VAL A 424 -21.14 -41.39 -46.34
CA VAL A 424 -20.23 -42.43 -45.90
C VAL A 424 -20.90 -43.77 -46.11
N LEU A 425 -20.28 -44.63 -46.87
CA LEU A 425 -20.79 -45.99 -47.19
C LEU A 425 -19.84 -47.02 -46.55
N ALA A 426 -20.25 -47.54 -45.39
CA ALA A 426 -19.50 -48.56 -44.71
C ALA A 426 -19.56 -49.93 -45.43
N GLU A 427 -18.48 -50.69 -45.41
CA GLU A 427 -18.40 -52.02 -46.02
C GLU A 427 -18.85 -52.07 -47.49
N THR A 428 -18.63 -50.98 -48.22
CA THR A 428 -19.08 -50.81 -49.62
C THR A 428 -17.88 -50.49 -50.52
N GLY A 429 -17.65 -51.30 -51.50
CA GLY A 429 -16.58 -51.12 -52.49
C GLY A 429 -16.94 -50.17 -53.60
N GLY A 430 -16.01 -49.81 -54.47
CA GLY A 430 -16.14 -48.79 -55.50
C GLY A 430 -17.32 -49.01 -56.45
N ASP A 431 -17.57 -50.24 -56.90
CA ASP A 431 -18.70 -50.57 -57.78
C ASP A 431 -20.04 -50.36 -57.10
N GLY A 432 -20.19 -50.80 -55.84
CA GLY A 432 -21.39 -50.56 -55.05
C GLY A 432 -21.62 -49.08 -54.76
N ALA A 433 -20.56 -48.33 -54.43
CA ALA A 433 -20.61 -46.90 -54.21
C ALA A 433 -21.00 -46.13 -55.51
N ARG A 434 -20.50 -46.55 -56.65
CA ARG A 434 -20.85 -46.01 -57.95
C ARG A 434 -22.32 -46.24 -58.29
N GLN A 435 -22.85 -47.44 -58.03
CA GLN A 435 -24.25 -47.75 -58.25
C GLN A 435 -25.17 -46.89 -57.41
N ILE A 436 -24.86 -46.70 -56.11
CA ILE A 436 -25.62 -45.82 -55.21
C ILE A 436 -25.56 -44.35 -55.72
N ALA A 437 -24.36 -43.91 -56.10
CA ALA A 437 -24.16 -42.55 -56.61
C ALA A 437 -24.95 -42.25 -57.91
N GLU A 438 -24.96 -43.20 -58.85
CA GLU A 438 -25.76 -43.07 -60.07
C GLU A 438 -27.26 -43.06 -59.76
N HIS A 439 -27.75 -43.90 -58.84
CA HIS A 439 -29.16 -43.89 -58.41
C HIS A 439 -29.50 -42.52 -57.79
N ILE A 440 -28.65 -41.95 -56.95
CA ILE A 440 -28.83 -40.60 -56.38
C ILE A 440 -28.90 -39.57 -57.53
N ARG A 441 -27.96 -39.60 -58.44
CA ARG A 441 -27.92 -38.67 -59.57
C ARG A 441 -29.16 -38.71 -60.42
N GLU A 442 -29.61 -39.91 -60.76
CA GLU A 442 -30.82 -40.12 -61.57
C GLU A 442 -32.13 -39.75 -60.83
N ALA A 443 -32.18 -39.98 -59.54
CA ALA A 443 -33.30 -39.59 -58.69
C ALA A 443 -33.41 -38.10 -58.53
N VAL A 444 -32.27 -37.38 -58.38
CA VAL A 444 -32.23 -35.92 -58.33
C VAL A 444 -32.74 -35.28 -59.61
N GLN A 445 -32.38 -35.86 -60.78
CA GLN A 445 -32.88 -35.34 -62.06
C GLN A 445 -34.40 -35.45 -62.21
N LYS A 446 -35.06 -36.32 -61.45
CA LYS A 446 -36.54 -36.49 -61.48
C LYS A 446 -37.28 -35.63 -60.48
N LEU A 447 -36.55 -34.82 -59.68
CA LEU A 447 -37.19 -33.92 -58.74
C LEU A 447 -38.00 -32.80 -59.43
N PRO A 448 -39.24 -32.60 -59.06
CA PRO A 448 -40.11 -31.58 -59.63
C PRO A 448 -39.84 -30.21 -58.99
N LEU A 449 -38.60 -29.69 -59.06
CA LEU A 449 -38.18 -28.46 -58.46
C LEU A 449 -38.28 -27.23 -59.42
N VAL A 450 -38.61 -27.45 -60.67
CA VAL A 450 -38.63 -26.42 -61.71
C VAL A 450 -39.85 -26.58 -62.54
N ASP A 451 -40.32 -25.49 -63.17
CA ASP A 451 -41.48 -25.48 -64.04
C ASP A 451 -41.25 -26.27 -65.38
N ALA A 452 -42.29 -26.71 -65.98
CA ALA A 452 -42.21 -27.48 -67.19
C ALA A 452 -41.57 -26.65 -68.35
N GLY A 453 -40.39 -27.11 -68.77
CA GLY A 453 -39.60 -26.46 -69.82
C GLY A 453 -38.24 -25.90 -69.35
N GLU A 454 -37.97 -25.95 -68.08
CA GLU A 454 -36.65 -25.61 -67.52
C GLU A 454 -35.74 -26.86 -67.38
N GLN A 455 -34.40 -26.60 -67.24
CA GLN A 455 -33.46 -27.72 -67.02
C GLN A 455 -33.62 -28.26 -65.58
N PRO A 456 -33.79 -29.59 -65.43
CA PRO A 456 -33.93 -30.19 -64.09
C PRO A 456 -32.66 -29.99 -63.29
N MET A 457 -32.80 -29.88 -61.94
CA MET A 457 -31.66 -29.87 -61.05
C MET A 457 -30.84 -31.14 -61.23
N SER A 458 -29.50 -31.01 -61.18
CA SER A 458 -28.59 -32.12 -61.26
C SER A 458 -27.54 -32.05 -60.19
N VAL A 459 -26.84 -33.16 -59.95
CA VAL A 459 -25.74 -33.23 -59.01
C VAL A 459 -24.49 -33.81 -59.67
N SER A 460 -23.34 -33.26 -59.27
CA SER A 460 -22.07 -33.88 -59.56
C SER A 460 -21.60 -34.68 -58.35
N ILE A 461 -21.07 -35.87 -58.55
CA ILE A 461 -20.67 -36.79 -57.46
C ILE A 461 -19.26 -37.27 -57.68
N GLY A 462 -18.40 -37.08 -56.65
CA GLY A 462 -17.05 -37.66 -56.57
C GLY A 462 -17.02 -38.82 -55.59
N ILE A 463 -16.44 -39.94 -55.97
CA ILE A 463 -16.32 -41.10 -55.13
C ILE A 463 -14.85 -41.43 -54.88
N ALA A 464 -14.50 -41.68 -53.64
CA ALA A 464 -13.24 -42.33 -53.27
C ALA A 464 -13.52 -43.55 -52.42
N THR A 465 -12.76 -44.61 -52.70
CA THR A 465 -12.92 -45.90 -51.99
C THR A 465 -11.60 -46.33 -51.39
N TRP A 466 -11.61 -46.61 -50.10
CA TRP A 466 -10.51 -47.29 -49.42
C TRP A 466 -10.71 -48.80 -49.43
N THR A 467 -9.66 -49.55 -49.68
CA THR A 467 -9.63 -51.00 -49.55
C THR A 467 -8.37 -51.43 -48.77
N ALA A 468 -8.34 -52.65 -48.26
CA ALA A 468 -7.18 -53.12 -47.48
C ALA A 468 -5.88 -53.13 -48.27
N ALA A 469 -5.92 -53.04 -49.61
CA ALA A 469 -4.75 -52.93 -50.47
C ALA A 469 -4.35 -51.44 -50.73
N SER A 470 -5.12 -50.48 -50.23
CA SER A 470 -4.85 -49.04 -50.42
C SER A 470 -3.93 -48.51 -49.32
N GLU A 471 -2.79 -47.93 -49.67
CA GLU A 471 -1.88 -47.26 -48.74
C GLU A 471 -2.20 -45.76 -48.62
N ILE A 472 -3.43 -45.42 -48.32
CA ILE A 472 -3.87 -44.03 -48.21
C ILE A 472 -4.31 -43.70 -46.78
N THR A 473 -4.24 -42.43 -46.38
CA THR A 473 -4.79 -41.92 -45.12
C THR A 473 -6.22 -41.47 -45.29
N LEU A 474 -6.90 -41.23 -44.15
CA LEU A 474 -8.26 -40.68 -44.16
C LEU A 474 -8.34 -39.33 -44.89
N GLU A 475 -7.35 -38.46 -44.67
CA GLU A 475 -7.25 -37.15 -45.33
C GLU A 475 -7.08 -37.32 -46.85
N GLN A 476 -6.31 -38.33 -47.29
CA GLN A 476 -6.15 -38.66 -48.71
C GLN A 476 -7.43 -39.21 -49.31
N LEU A 477 -8.23 -39.98 -48.55
CA LEU A 477 -9.56 -40.45 -49.00
C LEU A 477 -10.50 -39.28 -49.23
N LEU A 478 -10.59 -38.34 -48.27
CA LEU A 478 -11.37 -37.11 -48.39
C LEU A 478 -10.94 -36.28 -49.62
N PHE A 479 -9.63 -36.02 -49.71
CA PHE A 479 -9.07 -35.25 -50.85
C PHE A 479 -9.34 -35.90 -52.19
N SER A 480 -9.29 -37.25 -52.25
CA SER A 480 -9.56 -37.99 -53.48
C SER A 480 -11.02 -37.91 -53.89
N ALA A 481 -11.97 -37.93 -52.94
CA ALA A 481 -13.39 -37.75 -53.23
C ALA A 481 -13.69 -36.36 -53.71
N ASP A 482 -13.11 -35.32 -53.09
CA ASP A 482 -13.26 -33.94 -53.49
C ASP A 482 -12.66 -33.69 -54.86
N LYS A 483 -11.46 -34.20 -55.15
CA LYS A 483 -10.84 -34.16 -56.49
C LYS A 483 -11.68 -34.83 -57.54
N ALA A 484 -12.31 -35.97 -57.25
CA ALA A 484 -13.23 -36.65 -58.17
C ALA A 484 -14.50 -35.81 -58.40
N LEU A 485 -15.07 -35.16 -57.39
CA LEU A 485 -16.15 -34.21 -57.50
C LEU A 485 -15.80 -33.05 -58.41
N TYR A 486 -14.63 -32.48 -58.22
CA TYR A 486 -14.11 -31.40 -59.06
C TYR A 486 -13.99 -31.86 -60.55
N GLN A 487 -13.48 -33.05 -60.81
CA GLN A 487 -13.43 -33.63 -62.15
C GLN A 487 -14.84 -33.86 -62.74
N ALA A 488 -15.83 -34.25 -61.90
CA ALA A 488 -17.22 -34.39 -62.35
C ALA A 488 -17.77 -33.05 -62.85
N LYS A 489 -17.50 -31.97 -62.13
CA LYS A 489 -17.88 -30.61 -62.49
C LYS A 489 -17.19 -30.14 -63.78
N GLU A 490 -15.87 -30.38 -63.94
CA GLU A 490 -15.13 -29.96 -65.13
C GLU A 490 -15.57 -30.72 -66.40
N ARG A 491 -15.87 -32.02 -66.29
CA ARG A 491 -16.26 -32.84 -67.44
C ARG A 491 -17.69 -32.60 -67.93
N GLY A 492 -18.35 -31.58 -67.43
CA GLY A 492 -19.71 -31.15 -67.91
C GLY A 492 -20.82 -31.45 -66.91
N ARG A 493 -20.48 -31.68 -65.63
CA ARG A 493 -21.47 -31.86 -64.53
C ARG A 493 -22.42 -33.07 -64.73
N ASN A 494 -23.43 -33.19 -63.87
CA ASN A 494 -24.47 -34.25 -63.89
C ASN A 494 -23.85 -35.63 -64.14
N ARG A 495 -22.85 -35.99 -63.38
CA ARG A 495 -22.15 -37.29 -63.52
C ARG A 495 -21.48 -37.74 -62.24
N VAL A 496 -21.17 -38.99 -62.20
CA VAL A 496 -20.39 -39.66 -61.17
C VAL A 496 -18.98 -39.88 -61.71
N VAL A 497 -17.97 -39.52 -60.89
CA VAL A 497 -16.56 -39.79 -61.16
C VAL A 497 -15.95 -40.52 -59.97
N CYS A 498 -15.28 -41.63 -60.22
CA CYS A 498 -14.51 -42.36 -59.20
C CYS A 498 -13.07 -41.86 -59.22
N ALA A 499 -12.51 -41.62 -58.05
CA ALA A 499 -11.08 -41.42 -57.89
C ALA A 499 -10.31 -42.67 -58.38
N LYS A 500 -9.24 -42.42 -59.09
CA LYS A 500 -8.32 -43.51 -59.55
C LYS A 500 -7.39 -43.95 -58.45
#